data_f101df64a0d43fce46ca953a9aa00088
#
_entry.id   f101df64a0d43fce46ca953a9aa00088
#
_cell.length_a   1.000
_cell.length_b   1.000
_cell.length_c   1.000
_cell.angle_alpha   90.00
_cell.angle_beta   90.00
_cell.angle_gamma   90.00
#
_symmetry.space_group_name_H-M   'P 1'
#
loop_
_entity.id
_entity.type
_entity.pdbx_description
1 polymer ?
#
loop_
_entity_poly.entity_id
_entity_poly.type
_entity_poly.pdbx_seq_one_letter_code
_entity_poly.pdbx_strand_id
1 'polypeptide(L)'
;MKRLNSLLIISTFFLGIFCVTTIFAADGMETGESQIDVEEIDKESTETILDDHTKLSQNIYFDLTLERGPQSAFGQYVPYTLTVTPHLDSPKTQILWNTPTTIEAYPKHEEFVSLEKDQTYVFEGRIKPLRGGIFDFSISVIAWQYNTNYTTSIADNVVFNDNLVFQPVSSNYQWMNVLKFGLLFVGFAIAVVAVIIVVKKYTKKAKKWLTPPGWESS
;
A
#
# COMPACT_ATOMS: atom_id res chain seq x y z
N MET A 1 22.03 39.67 25.42
CA MET A 1 20.62 39.27 25.38
C MET A 1 20.12 38.67 24.06
N LYS A 2 20.76 38.86 22.88
CA LYS A 2 20.27 38.30 21.59
C LYS A 2 20.52 36.78 21.35
N ARG A 3 21.38 36.12 22.14
CA ARG A 3 21.67 34.68 22.00
C ARG A 3 20.73 33.77 22.79
N LEU A 4 20.04 34.30 23.83
CA LEU A 4 19.13 33.51 24.66
C LEU A 4 17.80 33.16 23.93
N ASN A 5 17.30 34.09 23.10
CA ASN A 5 16.05 33.90 22.39
C ASN A 5 16.14 32.83 21.29
N SER A 6 17.34 32.62 20.71
CA SER A 6 17.51 31.58 19.66
C SER A 6 17.51 30.17 20.24
N LEU A 7 17.99 29.97 21.46
CA LEU A 7 18.02 28.68 22.15
C LEU A 7 16.62 28.28 22.64
N LEU A 8 15.81 29.25 23.03
CA LEU A 8 14.44 29.01 23.52
C LEU A 8 13.49 28.56 22.37
N ILE A 9 13.68 29.09 21.17
CA ILE A 9 12.91 28.69 19.98
C ILE A 9 13.25 27.26 19.54
N ILE A 10 14.52 26.84 19.65
CA ILE A 10 14.95 25.49 19.32
C ILE A 10 14.41 24.46 20.35
N SER A 11 14.39 24.87 21.64
CA SER A 11 13.87 24.00 22.71
C SER A 11 12.36 23.76 22.61
N THR A 12 11.56 24.74 22.25
CA THR A 12 10.12 24.60 22.07
C THR A 12 9.79 23.74 20.84
N PHE A 13 10.66 23.75 19.83
CA PHE A 13 10.49 22.89 18.65
C PHE A 13 10.74 21.40 18.95
N PHE A 14 11.71 21.09 19.83
CA PHE A 14 12.00 19.71 20.24
C PHE A 14 10.95 19.14 21.19
N LEU A 15 10.35 19.95 22.07
CA LEU A 15 9.28 19.48 22.97
C LEU A 15 7.99 19.14 22.22
N GLY A 16 7.68 19.80 21.11
CA GLY A 16 6.52 19.52 20.26
C GLY A 16 6.59 18.16 19.56
N ILE A 17 7.79 17.64 19.29
CA ILE A 17 7.99 16.35 18.62
C ILE A 17 7.73 15.17 19.58
N PHE A 18 8.00 15.33 20.88
CA PHE A 18 7.83 14.25 21.86
C PHE A 18 6.36 14.03 22.28
N CYS A 19 5.48 15.04 22.18
CA CYS A 19 4.07 14.90 22.53
C CYS A 19 3.22 14.17 21.51
N VAL A 20 3.65 14.04 20.24
CA VAL A 20 2.87 13.37 19.20
C VAL A 20 3.02 11.85 19.23
N THR A 21 4.07 11.32 19.89
CA THR A 21 4.35 9.87 19.90
C THR A 21 3.62 9.10 21.00
N THR A 22 2.95 9.74 21.94
CA THR A 22 2.30 9.05 23.09
C THR A 22 0.80 8.85 22.96
N ILE A 23 0.14 9.30 21.88
CA ILE A 23 -1.34 9.22 21.75
C ILE A 23 -1.80 7.95 21.01
N PHE A 24 -0.91 7.15 20.43
CA PHE A 24 -1.31 5.98 19.61
C PHE A 24 -1.14 4.60 20.29
N ALA A 25 -1.04 4.52 21.58
CA ALA A 25 -0.85 3.24 22.29
C ALA A 25 -1.95 2.98 23.32
N ALA A 26 -3.21 3.00 22.92
CA ALA A 26 -4.29 2.41 23.74
C ALA A 26 -5.56 2.28 22.87
N ASP A 27 -5.76 1.14 22.25
CA ASP A 27 -7.06 0.49 22.17
C ASP A 27 -6.82 -0.96 21.73
N GLY A 28 -6.74 -1.84 22.73
CA GLY A 28 -6.84 -3.27 22.56
C GLY A 28 -8.33 -3.63 22.51
N MET A 29 -8.81 -4.13 21.39
CA MET A 29 -10.15 -4.66 21.24
C MET A 29 -10.09 -6.18 21.19
N GLU A 30 -10.73 -6.82 22.16
CA GLU A 30 -10.88 -8.27 22.30
C GLU A 30 -11.62 -8.86 21.09
N THR A 31 -11.03 -9.88 20.49
CA THR A 31 -11.66 -10.70 19.44
C THR A 31 -12.51 -11.77 20.06
N GLY A 32 -13.81 -11.67 19.89
CA GLY A 32 -14.75 -12.76 20.15
C GLY A 32 -14.69 -13.81 19.05
N GLU A 33 -14.32 -15.04 19.39
CA GLU A 33 -14.42 -16.21 18.53
C GLU A 33 -15.91 -16.55 18.27
N SER A 34 -16.27 -16.56 17.00
CA SER A 34 -17.52 -17.15 16.52
C SER A 34 -17.19 -18.36 15.66
N GLN A 35 -17.36 -19.56 16.22
CA GLN A 35 -17.39 -20.81 15.46
C GLN A 35 -18.65 -20.83 14.60
N ILE A 36 -18.46 -20.98 13.28
CA ILE A 36 -19.52 -21.30 12.35
C ILE A 36 -19.21 -22.69 11.79
N ASP A 37 -20.07 -23.65 12.15
CA ASP A 37 -20.13 -24.97 11.50
C ASP A 37 -20.55 -24.79 10.06
N VAL A 38 -19.72 -25.23 9.13
CA VAL A 38 -20.05 -25.28 7.70
C VAL A 38 -20.22 -26.73 7.28
N GLU A 39 -21.47 -27.10 7.01
CA GLU A 39 -21.84 -28.35 6.35
C GLU A 39 -21.41 -28.36 4.87
N GLU A 40 -20.96 -29.48 4.49
CA GLU A 40 -20.58 -30.13 3.25
C GLU A 40 -21.30 -29.63 1.97
N ILE A 41 -20.56 -29.00 1.05
CA ILE A 41 -20.97 -28.82 -0.35
C ILE A 41 -19.80 -29.14 -1.29
N ASP A 42 -20.06 -30.13 -2.12
CA ASP A 42 -19.46 -30.61 -3.36
C ASP A 42 -18.00 -30.22 -3.75
N LYS A 43 -17.27 -31.33 -3.92
CA LYS A 43 -15.91 -31.46 -4.41
C LYS A 43 -15.76 -31.05 -5.86
N GLU A 44 -15.24 -29.86 -6.14
CA GLU A 44 -14.53 -29.61 -7.41
C GLU A 44 -13.35 -28.62 -7.32
N SER A 45 -13.18 -27.90 -6.23
CA SER A 45 -11.94 -27.17 -5.94
C SER A 45 -11.64 -27.20 -4.45
N THR A 46 -10.48 -27.71 -4.08
CA THR A 46 -10.03 -27.65 -2.70
C THR A 46 -9.32 -26.29 -2.49
N GLU A 47 -10.01 -25.38 -1.84
CA GLU A 47 -9.38 -24.14 -1.37
C GLU A 47 -8.79 -24.41 0.01
N THR A 48 -7.46 -24.33 0.13
CA THR A 48 -6.73 -24.50 1.39
C THR A 48 -6.12 -23.15 1.79
N ILE A 49 -6.50 -22.66 2.95
CA ILE A 49 -5.87 -21.47 3.56
C ILE A 49 -4.61 -21.96 4.26
N LEU A 50 -3.44 -21.65 3.69
CA LEU A 50 -2.14 -22.05 4.24
C LEU A 50 -1.64 -21.07 5.31
N ASP A 51 -1.96 -19.79 5.14
CA ASP A 51 -1.64 -18.67 6.02
C ASP A 51 -2.61 -17.53 5.67
N ASP A 52 -2.83 -16.58 6.58
CA ASP A 52 -3.71 -15.42 6.33
C ASP A 52 -3.29 -14.58 5.09
N HIS A 53 -2.10 -14.83 4.54
CA HIS A 53 -1.54 -14.14 3.39
C HIS A 53 -1.48 -14.97 2.10
N THR A 54 -1.68 -16.28 2.18
CA THR A 54 -1.52 -17.19 1.03
C THR A 54 -2.75 -18.10 0.90
N LYS A 55 -3.37 -18.05 -0.26
CA LYS A 55 -4.49 -18.92 -0.62
C LYS A 55 -4.10 -19.84 -1.75
N LEU A 56 -4.66 -21.04 -1.76
CA LEU A 56 -4.42 -22.06 -2.75
C LEU A 56 -5.76 -22.52 -3.32
N SER A 57 -5.87 -22.62 -4.64
CA SER A 57 -6.99 -23.20 -5.34
C SER A 57 -6.46 -24.16 -6.39
N GLN A 58 -6.88 -25.42 -6.34
CA GLN A 58 -6.40 -26.49 -7.22
C GLN A 58 -7.57 -27.20 -7.89
N ASN A 59 -7.41 -27.44 -9.19
CA ASN A 59 -8.30 -28.32 -9.92
C ASN A 59 -7.51 -29.13 -10.96
N ILE A 60 -8.22 -29.91 -11.78
CA ILE A 60 -7.61 -30.75 -12.82
C ILE A 60 -6.93 -29.94 -13.95
N TYR A 61 -7.13 -28.64 -14.03
CA TYR A 61 -6.63 -27.78 -15.12
C TYR A 61 -5.50 -26.86 -14.65
N PHE A 62 -5.62 -26.27 -13.45
CA PHE A 62 -4.68 -25.29 -12.92
C PHE A 62 -4.50 -25.44 -11.42
N ASP A 63 -3.27 -25.26 -10.97
CA ASP A 63 -2.96 -24.92 -9.58
C ASP A 63 -2.76 -23.40 -9.50
N LEU A 64 -3.52 -22.75 -8.64
CA LEU A 64 -3.43 -21.31 -8.37
C LEU A 64 -2.97 -21.08 -6.95
N THR A 65 -1.97 -20.22 -6.78
CA THR A 65 -1.56 -19.70 -5.48
C THR A 65 -1.66 -18.19 -5.52
N LEU A 66 -2.38 -17.62 -4.57
CA LEU A 66 -2.53 -16.18 -4.42
C LEU A 66 -1.87 -15.72 -3.13
N GLU A 67 -0.84 -14.89 -3.26
CA GLU A 67 -0.13 -14.31 -2.14
C GLU A 67 -0.43 -12.81 -2.04
N ARG A 68 -0.75 -12.36 -0.84
CA ARG A 68 -1.00 -10.97 -0.52
C ARG A 68 0.21 -10.34 0.17
N GLY A 69 0.74 -9.28 -0.41
CA GLY A 69 1.80 -8.49 0.20
C GLY A 69 1.29 -7.38 1.13
N PRO A 70 2.18 -6.73 1.88
CA PRO A 70 1.83 -5.62 2.75
C PRO A 70 1.36 -4.39 1.95
N GLN A 71 0.38 -3.66 2.49
CA GLN A 71 -0.10 -2.43 1.85
C GLN A 71 1.02 -1.41 1.69
N SER A 72 1.07 -0.75 0.53
CA SER A 72 2.00 0.34 0.25
C SER A 72 1.54 1.64 0.91
N ALA A 73 2.42 2.23 1.76
CA ALA A 73 2.15 3.52 2.40
C ALA A 73 2.08 4.70 1.41
N PHE A 74 2.73 4.60 0.25
CA PHE A 74 2.80 5.69 -0.71
C PHE A 74 1.67 5.66 -1.75
N GLY A 75 1.14 4.48 -2.09
CA GLY A 75 0.13 4.32 -3.13
C GLY A 75 -1.23 3.87 -2.62
N GLN A 76 -1.35 3.55 -1.32
CA GLN A 76 -2.56 2.98 -0.71
C GLN A 76 -3.08 1.75 -1.45
N TYR A 77 -2.18 0.98 -2.09
CA TYR A 77 -2.52 -0.27 -2.76
C TYR A 77 -1.97 -1.46 -2.00
N VAL A 78 -2.63 -2.60 -2.16
CA VAL A 78 -2.19 -3.91 -1.67
C VAL A 78 -1.66 -4.69 -2.88
N PRO A 79 -0.38 -5.12 -2.88
CA PRO A 79 0.17 -5.95 -3.94
C PRO A 79 -0.29 -7.40 -3.78
N TYR A 80 -0.48 -8.06 -4.91
CA TYR A 80 -0.81 -9.48 -5.00
C TYR A 80 0.11 -10.16 -6.01
N THR A 81 0.49 -11.39 -5.70
CA THR A 81 1.23 -12.28 -6.60
C THR A 81 0.36 -13.50 -6.86
N LEU A 82 -0.05 -13.69 -8.11
CA LEU A 82 -0.75 -14.87 -8.57
C LEU A 82 0.25 -15.80 -9.24
N THR A 83 0.42 -17.00 -8.69
CA THR A 83 1.19 -18.08 -9.30
C THR A 83 0.24 -19.06 -9.95
N VAL A 84 0.48 -19.39 -11.21
CA VAL A 84 -0.35 -20.29 -12.02
C VAL A 84 0.50 -21.42 -12.56
N THR A 85 0.10 -22.67 -12.29
CA THR A 85 0.73 -23.86 -12.87
C THR A 85 -0.35 -24.64 -13.65
N PRO A 86 -0.32 -24.61 -14.99
CA PRO A 86 -1.30 -25.35 -15.82
C PRO A 86 -0.96 -26.84 -15.88
N HIS A 87 -1.96 -27.70 -15.87
CA HIS A 87 -1.81 -29.15 -16.04
C HIS A 87 -2.00 -29.60 -17.50
N LEU A 88 -2.26 -28.64 -18.39
CA LEU A 88 -2.37 -28.87 -19.85
C LEU A 88 -1.86 -27.62 -20.58
N ASP A 89 -1.46 -27.81 -21.85
CA ASP A 89 -1.07 -26.69 -22.70
C ASP A 89 -2.29 -25.80 -22.96
N SER A 90 -2.14 -24.51 -22.66
CA SER A 90 -3.20 -23.52 -22.81
C SER A 90 -2.69 -22.30 -23.59
N PRO A 91 -2.66 -22.36 -24.93
CA PRO A 91 -2.11 -21.29 -25.77
C PRO A 91 -2.93 -20.01 -25.73
N LYS A 92 -4.16 -20.07 -25.24
CA LYS A 92 -5.06 -18.93 -25.15
C LYS A 92 -5.71 -18.88 -23.76
N THR A 93 -4.98 -18.31 -22.81
CA THR A 93 -5.43 -18.17 -21.42
C THR A 93 -5.69 -16.71 -21.10
N GLN A 94 -6.78 -16.44 -20.41
CA GLN A 94 -7.15 -15.10 -19.94
C GLN A 94 -7.10 -15.06 -18.43
N ILE A 95 -6.54 -13.98 -17.87
CA ILE A 95 -6.48 -13.71 -16.42
C ILE A 95 -7.35 -12.50 -16.11
N LEU A 96 -8.42 -12.72 -15.35
CA LEU A 96 -9.41 -11.71 -15.03
C LEU A 96 -9.43 -11.41 -13.53
N TRP A 97 -9.28 -10.14 -13.17
CA TRP A 97 -9.48 -9.64 -11.82
C TRP A 97 -10.94 -9.18 -11.69
N ASN A 98 -11.75 -9.99 -11.03
CA ASN A 98 -13.16 -9.71 -10.78
C ASN A 98 -13.27 -8.91 -9.48
N THR A 99 -13.20 -7.61 -9.59
CA THR A 99 -13.27 -6.69 -8.45
C THR A 99 -14.59 -5.91 -8.46
N PRO A 100 -15.16 -5.58 -7.29
CA PRO A 100 -16.29 -4.66 -7.22
C PRO A 100 -15.86 -3.26 -7.69
N THR A 101 -16.80 -2.46 -8.15
CA THR A 101 -16.56 -1.09 -8.68
C THR A 101 -15.87 -0.14 -7.70
N THR A 102 -15.79 -0.51 -6.44
CA THR A 102 -15.15 0.24 -5.35
C THR A 102 -13.69 -0.12 -5.13
N ILE A 103 -13.17 -1.05 -5.92
CA ILE A 103 -11.76 -1.47 -5.94
C ILE A 103 -11.25 -1.37 -7.38
N GLU A 104 -10.09 -0.76 -7.55
CA GLU A 104 -9.37 -0.74 -8.81
C GLU A 104 -8.27 -1.82 -8.79
N ALA A 105 -8.23 -2.68 -9.81
CA ALA A 105 -7.16 -3.65 -10.02
C ALA A 105 -6.20 -3.18 -11.11
N TYR A 106 -4.88 -3.37 -10.89
CA TYR A 106 -3.80 -3.01 -11.80
C TYR A 106 -2.65 -4.03 -11.73
N PRO A 107 -1.87 -4.21 -12.82
CA PRO A 107 -2.17 -3.78 -14.18
C PRO A 107 -3.34 -4.58 -14.76
N LYS A 108 -3.89 -4.12 -15.86
CA LYS A 108 -4.72 -4.98 -16.71
C LYS A 108 -3.75 -5.89 -17.47
N HIS A 109 -3.90 -7.21 -17.28
CA HIS A 109 -3.11 -8.18 -18.01
C HIS A 109 -3.43 -8.16 -19.51
N GLU A 110 -2.54 -8.71 -20.32
CA GLU A 110 -2.79 -8.93 -21.74
C GLU A 110 -4.09 -9.69 -21.94
N GLU A 111 -4.74 -9.46 -23.06
CA GLU A 111 -6.02 -10.13 -23.34
C GLU A 111 -5.89 -11.65 -23.30
N PHE A 112 -4.80 -12.18 -23.84
CA PHE A 112 -4.49 -13.60 -23.78
C PHE A 112 -2.99 -13.84 -23.58
N VAL A 113 -2.67 -14.84 -22.76
CA VAL A 113 -1.31 -15.36 -22.54
C VAL A 113 -1.26 -16.84 -22.92
N SER A 114 -0.10 -17.31 -23.38
CA SER A 114 0.14 -18.72 -23.65
C SER A 114 0.82 -19.36 -22.44
N LEU A 115 0.23 -20.43 -21.93
CA LEU A 115 0.75 -21.21 -20.81
C LEU A 115 1.08 -22.61 -21.29
N GLU A 116 2.29 -23.09 -20.97
CA GLU A 116 2.74 -24.45 -21.26
C GLU A 116 2.50 -25.34 -20.05
N LYS A 117 2.16 -26.60 -20.30
CA LYS A 117 1.90 -27.60 -19.29
C LYS A 117 3.06 -27.70 -18.28
N ASP A 118 2.71 -27.81 -17.00
CA ASP A 118 3.61 -28.03 -15.85
C ASP A 118 4.69 -26.94 -15.67
N GLN A 119 4.56 -25.79 -16.36
CA GLN A 119 5.39 -24.61 -16.13
C GLN A 119 4.68 -23.65 -15.18
N THR A 120 5.47 -23.05 -14.29
CA THR A 120 4.94 -22.08 -13.32
C THR A 120 5.10 -20.66 -13.85
N TYR A 121 4.01 -19.91 -13.86
CA TYR A 121 3.94 -18.51 -14.27
C TYR A 121 3.54 -17.63 -13.12
N VAL A 122 4.15 -16.45 -13.02
CA VAL A 122 3.89 -15.50 -11.96
C VAL A 122 3.33 -14.21 -12.54
N PHE A 123 2.18 -13.79 -12.02
CA PHE A 123 1.49 -12.56 -12.43
C PHE A 123 1.37 -11.64 -11.23
N GLU A 124 1.94 -10.46 -11.34
CA GLU A 124 1.87 -9.45 -10.31
C GLU A 124 0.67 -8.53 -10.55
N GLY A 125 -0.05 -8.25 -9.49
CA GLY A 125 -1.16 -7.32 -9.51
C GLY A 125 -1.19 -6.47 -8.23
N ARG A 126 -2.04 -5.47 -8.24
CA ARG A 126 -2.30 -4.65 -7.08
C ARG A 126 -3.75 -4.19 -7.08
N ILE A 127 -4.33 -4.14 -5.91
CA ILE A 127 -5.66 -3.58 -5.72
C ILE A 127 -5.56 -2.27 -4.94
N LYS A 128 -6.40 -1.31 -5.31
CA LYS A 128 -6.50 -0.01 -4.66
C LYS A 128 -7.95 0.24 -4.27
N PRO A 129 -8.25 0.45 -2.97
CA PRO A 129 -9.59 0.78 -2.55
C PRO A 129 -9.96 2.22 -2.94
N LEU A 130 -11.20 2.45 -3.33
CA LEU A 130 -11.79 3.78 -3.55
C LEU A 130 -12.58 4.26 -2.33
N ARG A 131 -12.97 3.33 -1.44
CA ARG A 131 -13.65 3.62 -0.17
C ARG A 131 -13.31 2.57 0.88
N GLY A 132 -13.58 2.87 2.15
CA GLY A 132 -13.52 1.88 3.24
C GLY A 132 -14.66 0.87 3.16
N GLY A 133 -14.46 -0.30 3.73
CA GLY A 133 -15.43 -1.40 3.77
C GLY A 133 -14.80 -2.78 3.69
N ILE A 134 -15.65 -3.79 3.62
CA ILE A 134 -15.29 -5.19 3.41
C ILE A 134 -15.60 -5.52 1.95
N PHE A 135 -14.64 -6.10 1.25
CA PHE A 135 -14.77 -6.39 -0.18
C PHE A 135 -14.27 -7.78 -0.49
N ASP A 136 -15.09 -8.53 -1.20
CA ASP A 136 -14.70 -9.78 -1.83
C ASP A 136 -14.28 -9.53 -3.27
N PHE A 137 -13.20 -10.14 -3.70
CA PHE A 137 -12.80 -10.16 -5.09
C PHE A 137 -12.27 -11.56 -5.46
N SER A 138 -12.23 -11.85 -6.74
CA SER A 138 -11.68 -13.11 -7.22
C SER A 138 -10.82 -12.88 -8.45
N ILE A 139 -9.88 -13.81 -8.66
CA ILE A 139 -9.08 -13.88 -9.87
C ILE A 139 -9.45 -15.16 -10.58
N SER A 140 -9.84 -15.03 -11.84
CA SER A 140 -10.23 -16.16 -12.68
C SER A 140 -9.19 -16.38 -13.76
N VAL A 141 -8.70 -17.60 -13.89
CA VAL A 141 -7.83 -18.07 -14.97
C VAL A 141 -8.68 -18.92 -15.91
N ILE A 142 -8.84 -18.47 -17.15
CA ILE A 142 -9.73 -19.07 -18.14
C ILE A 142 -8.91 -19.56 -19.34
N ALA A 143 -8.82 -20.87 -19.54
CA ALA A 143 -8.27 -21.46 -20.74
C ALA A 143 -9.33 -21.55 -21.82
N TRP A 144 -9.15 -20.86 -22.93
CA TRP A 144 -10.04 -20.88 -24.08
C TRP A 144 -9.61 -21.94 -25.07
N GLN A 145 -10.45 -22.97 -25.28
CA GLN A 145 -10.27 -24.00 -26.28
C GLN A 145 -11.43 -23.97 -27.27
N TYR A 146 -11.27 -24.64 -28.44
CA TYR A 146 -12.16 -24.53 -29.59
C TYR A 146 -13.66 -24.57 -29.27
N ASN A 147 -14.11 -25.47 -28.40
CA ASN A 147 -15.52 -25.66 -28.08
C ASN A 147 -15.85 -25.57 -26.59
N THR A 148 -14.87 -25.26 -25.75
CA THR A 148 -15.04 -25.26 -24.31
C THR A 148 -14.02 -24.34 -23.67
N ASN A 149 -14.32 -23.86 -22.48
CA ASN A 149 -13.39 -23.09 -21.64
C ASN A 149 -13.30 -23.77 -20.28
N TYR A 150 -12.09 -23.81 -19.76
CA TYR A 150 -11.81 -24.33 -18.43
C TYR A 150 -11.47 -23.13 -17.54
N THR A 151 -12.15 -23.03 -16.41
CA THR A 151 -11.97 -21.90 -15.49
C THR A 151 -11.59 -22.40 -14.11
N THR A 152 -10.58 -21.80 -13.54
CA THR A 152 -10.22 -21.91 -12.13
C THR A 152 -10.22 -20.53 -11.53
N SER A 153 -10.79 -20.37 -10.35
CA SER A 153 -10.85 -19.09 -9.67
C SER A 153 -10.30 -19.22 -8.25
N ILE A 154 -9.69 -18.14 -7.79
CA ILE A 154 -9.25 -17.99 -6.41
C ILE A 154 -9.79 -16.66 -5.87
N ALA A 155 -10.33 -16.68 -4.65
CA ALA A 155 -10.97 -15.50 -4.05
C ALA A 155 -10.20 -15.02 -2.82
N ASP A 156 -10.28 -13.73 -2.55
CA ASP A 156 -9.80 -13.13 -1.31
C ASP A 156 -10.79 -12.09 -0.78
N ASN A 157 -10.80 -11.96 0.56
CA ASN A 157 -11.57 -10.96 1.28
C ASN A 157 -10.63 -9.91 1.84
N VAL A 158 -10.94 -8.62 1.63
CA VAL A 158 -10.12 -7.51 2.07
C VAL A 158 -10.94 -6.50 2.83
N VAL A 159 -10.40 -6.04 3.94
CA VAL A 159 -11.02 -5.05 4.79
C VAL A 159 -10.19 -3.76 4.78
N PHE A 160 -10.83 -2.65 4.45
CA PHE A 160 -10.20 -1.33 4.52
C PHE A 160 -11.01 -0.43 5.44
N ASN A 161 -10.33 0.29 6.33
CA ASN A 161 -10.99 1.31 7.14
C ASN A 161 -11.31 2.58 6.31
N ASP A 162 -11.98 3.57 6.91
CA ASP A 162 -12.36 4.83 6.24
C ASP A 162 -11.16 5.64 5.72
N ASN A 163 -9.97 5.41 6.27
CA ASN A 163 -8.73 6.03 5.80
C ASN A 163 -8.05 5.23 4.68
N LEU A 164 -8.72 4.23 4.10
CA LEU A 164 -8.23 3.33 3.06
C LEU A 164 -7.03 2.49 3.50
N VAL A 165 -6.90 2.24 4.81
CA VAL A 165 -5.85 1.40 5.38
C VAL A 165 -6.38 -0.02 5.50
N PHE A 166 -5.61 -0.97 4.94
CA PHE A 166 -5.89 -2.40 5.02
C PHE A 166 -5.86 -2.90 6.47
N GLN A 167 -6.78 -3.77 6.82
CA GLN A 167 -6.87 -4.38 8.14
C GLN A 167 -6.60 -5.90 8.05
N PRO A 168 -5.82 -6.48 8.95
CA PRO A 168 -5.07 -5.84 10.05
C PRO A 168 -3.88 -5.01 9.54
N VAL A 169 -3.59 -3.90 10.21
CA VAL A 169 -2.53 -3.00 9.79
C VAL A 169 -1.17 -3.66 10.00
N SER A 170 -0.42 -3.89 8.93
CA SER A 170 0.92 -4.47 9.05
C SER A 170 1.89 -3.51 9.75
N SER A 171 2.80 -4.06 10.56
CA SER A 171 3.87 -3.29 11.22
C SER A 171 4.71 -2.51 10.21
N ASN A 172 4.96 -3.09 9.03
CA ASN A 172 5.69 -2.46 7.94
C ASN A 172 5.01 -1.20 7.40
N TYR A 173 3.67 -1.23 7.27
CA TYR A 173 2.90 -0.07 6.84
C TYR A 173 3.01 1.08 7.86
N GLN A 174 2.92 0.78 9.15
CA GLN A 174 3.05 1.78 10.21
C GLN A 174 4.41 2.46 10.16
N TRP A 175 5.50 1.69 10.06
CA TRP A 175 6.86 2.21 9.95
C TRP A 175 7.08 3.08 8.70
N MET A 176 6.62 2.62 7.54
CA MET A 176 6.72 3.37 6.28
C MET A 176 5.93 4.67 6.33
N ASN A 177 4.79 4.67 7.03
CA ASN A 177 3.98 5.88 7.19
C ASN A 177 4.69 6.91 8.09
N VAL A 178 5.30 6.48 9.20
CA VAL A 178 6.13 7.34 10.06
C VAL A 178 7.31 7.91 9.28
N LEU A 179 8.00 7.09 8.48
CA LEU A 179 9.12 7.53 7.65
C LEU A 179 8.71 8.56 6.60
N LYS A 180 7.54 8.37 5.96
CA LYS A 180 6.95 9.30 5.00
C LYS A 180 6.73 10.68 5.62
N PHE A 181 6.08 10.75 6.78
CA PHE A 181 5.84 12.00 7.48
C PHE A 181 7.15 12.63 7.99
N GLY A 182 8.08 11.81 8.48
CA GLY A 182 9.40 12.27 8.90
C GLY A 182 10.18 12.95 7.77
N LEU A 183 10.23 12.33 6.59
CA LEU A 183 10.87 12.91 5.41
C LEU A 183 10.22 14.23 4.97
N LEU A 184 8.90 14.31 5.01
CA LEU A 184 8.14 15.50 4.66
C LEU A 184 8.45 16.64 5.60
N PHE A 185 8.55 16.34 6.92
CA PHE A 185 8.91 17.32 7.93
C PHE A 185 10.35 17.85 7.79
N VAL A 186 11.31 16.95 7.52
CA VAL A 186 12.71 17.33 7.26
C VAL A 186 12.81 18.21 6.01
N GLY A 187 12.12 17.85 4.93
CA GLY A 187 12.06 18.66 3.70
C GLY A 187 11.50 20.06 3.96
N PHE A 188 10.43 20.17 4.75
CA PHE A 188 9.86 21.45 5.14
C PHE A 188 10.83 22.30 5.98
N ALA A 189 11.52 21.68 6.96
CA ALA A 189 12.50 22.38 7.79
C ALA A 189 13.66 22.94 6.95
N ILE A 190 14.17 22.16 5.98
CA ILE A 190 15.22 22.63 5.05
C ILE A 190 14.72 23.81 4.22
N ALA A 191 13.49 23.75 3.71
CA ALA A 191 12.89 24.83 2.92
C ALA A 191 12.80 26.13 3.75
N VAL A 192 12.34 26.04 5.01
CA VAL A 192 12.26 27.19 5.92
C VAL A 192 13.63 27.80 6.17
N VAL A 193 14.66 26.98 6.44
CA VAL A 193 16.02 27.44 6.62
C VAL A 193 16.55 28.16 5.37
N ALA A 194 16.31 27.58 4.19
CA ALA A 194 16.70 28.20 2.92
C ALA A 194 16.05 29.59 2.73
N VAL A 195 14.75 29.71 3.02
CA VAL A 195 14.02 30.98 2.95
C VAL A 195 14.63 32.00 3.91
N ILE A 196 14.95 31.63 5.17
CA ILE A 196 15.57 32.50 6.15
C ILE A 196 16.93 33.01 5.64
N ILE A 197 17.76 32.15 5.06
CA ILE A 197 19.08 32.52 4.49
C ILE A 197 18.90 33.52 3.36
N VAL A 198 17.96 33.26 2.46
CA VAL A 198 17.64 34.11 1.30
C VAL A 198 17.18 35.50 1.81
N VAL A 199 16.21 35.53 2.72
CA VAL A 199 15.70 36.79 3.30
C VAL A 199 16.82 37.58 3.98
N LYS A 200 17.68 36.93 4.81
CA LYS A 200 18.82 37.57 5.43
C LYS A 200 19.81 38.15 4.41
N LYS A 201 20.03 37.46 3.30
CA LYS A 201 20.92 37.92 2.21
C LYS A 201 20.34 39.18 1.52
N TYR A 202 19.06 39.17 1.23
CA TYR A 202 18.40 40.31 0.56
C TYR A 202 18.24 41.50 1.48
N THR A 203 17.91 41.32 2.74
CA THR A 203 17.82 42.45 3.72
C THR A 203 19.15 43.09 3.94
N LYS A 204 20.26 42.33 4.03
CA LYS A 204 21.61 42.92 4.09
C LYS A 204 21.93 43.73 2.82
N LYS A 205 21.56 43.25 1.65
CA LYS A 205 21.79 43.95 0.38
C LYS A 205 20.94 45.24 0.31
N ALA A 206 19.67 45.15 0.66
CA ALA A 206 18.76 46.31 0.71
C ALA A 206 19.24 47.38 1.72
N LYS A 207 19.72 47.00 2.91
CA LYS A 207 20.26 47.92 3.90
C LYS A 207 21.47 48.67 3.36
N LYS A 208 22.36 48.00 2.60
CA LYS A 208 23.53 48.63 1.97
C LYS A 208 23.15 49.65 0.89
N TRP A 209 22.01 49.46 0.21
CA TRP A 209 21.48 50.39 -0.80
C TRP A 209 20.77 51.58 -0.19
N LEU A 210 20.19 51.43 1.01
CA LEU A 210 19.41 52.44 1.70
C LEU A 210 20.27 53.33 2.61
N THR A 211 21.54 52.96 2.87
CA THR A 211 22.45 53.79 3.70
C THR A 211 23.21 54.73 2.77
N PRO A 212 22.99 56.05 2.83
CA PRO A 212 23.75 57.02 2.02
C PRO A 212 25.25 56.95 2.35
N PRO A 213 26.13 57.09 1.33
CA PRO A 213 27.57 57.15 1.59
C PRO A 213 27.90 58.38 2.45
N GLY A 214 28.44 58.16 3.63
CA GLY A 214 28.87 59.24 4.54
C GLY A 214 28.31 59.23 5.97
N TRP A 215 27.41 58.32 6.32
CA TRP A 215 26.83 58.21 7.66
C TRP A 215 27.58 57.25 8.62
N GLU A 216 28.70 56.69 8.19
CA GLU A 216 29.52 55.77 9.02
C GLU A 216 30.61 56.49 9.85
N SER A 217 30.64 57.82 9.89
CA SER A 217 31.64 58.62 10.63
C SER A 217 30.96 59.64 11.53
N SER A 218 30.31 59.20 12.62
CA SER A 218 30.02 59.99 13.78
C SER A 218 30.00 59.12 15.03
#